data_1f447d16a6314fe90f5a3c8e84c595fb
#
_entry.id   1f447d16a6314fe90f5a3c8e84c595fb
#
_cell.length_a   1.000
_cell.length_b   1.000
_cell.length_c   1.000
_cell.angle_alpha   90.00
_cell.angle_beta   90.00
_cell.angle_gamma   90.00
#
_symmetry.space_group_name_H-M   'P 1'
#
loop_
_entity.id
_entity.type
_entity.pdbx_description
1 polymer ?
#
loop_
_entity_poly.entity_id
_entity_poly.type
_entity_poly.pdbx_seq_one_letter_code
_entity_poly.pdbx_strand_id
1 'polypeptide(L)'
;MTKPKVVFDPFSEEYFTNPFDIYRRMREDAPLYYDEKEEFYALTRHEDVAGALKDFETYSSSRGCDLAMVRKGISPEQRSIIFMDPPEHRHMRSLLNKAFTPRAVQSQHDTVVEVVDKYLSAADPDKFDVVQDFSGPFPVEVITAMAGVPEEYRQQLRHWIDTSLSREPGQIEISEAGIQANIDAAMYYFGLVQERRKNPRDDMLSKLIAAEIPGEDGQTRKLDDIEICGFATLLGGAGAETVTKLIGSAAVLFARNPDQWEKLKEDRSKMPGAVEELLRYEGPVQYNVRWTLKEAHTSGGTIPAGKPVFLMKAAANRDPDAFTDADTFDIERDQTEAQHLGLGYGIHSCLGAALARMESRIALEKLLDFMPRYEVDWDGCKRVTMQNVAGWLNVPVKVLR
;
A
#
# COMPACT_ATOMS: atom_id res chain seq x y z
N MET A 1 -34.43 -17.67 12.54
CA MET A 1 -33.08 -18.24 12.68
C MET A 1 -32.17 -17.07 13.00
N THR A 2 -31.42 -17.11 14.09
CA THR A 2 -30.41 -16.08 14.41
C THR A 2 -29.31 -16.16 13.36
N LYS A 3 -28.95 -15.04 12.72
CA LYS A 3 -27.80 -14.98 11.82
C LYS A 3 -26.53 -15.44 12.58
N PRO A 4 -25.64 -16.22 11.95
CA PRO A 4 -24.39 -16.61 12.60
C PRO A 4 -23.58 -15.37 12.96
N LYS A 5 -22.97 -15.38 14.17
CA LYS A 5 -22.09 -14.29 14.63
C LYS A 5 -20.99 -14.04 13.57
N VAL A 6 -20.73 -12.79 13.22
CA VAL A 6 -19.61 -12.44 12.35
C VAL A 6 -18.32 -12.74 13.10
N VAL A 7 -17.40 -13.42 12.45
CA VAL A 7 -16.04 -13.66 12.93
C VAL A 7 -15.08 -13.03 11.94
N PHE A 8 -14.22 -12.15 12.41
CA PHE A 8 -13.17 -11.52 11.62
C PHE A 8 -11.82 -11.81 12.28
N ASP A 9 -11.01 -12.60 11.61
CA ASP A 9 -9.61 -12.85 11.97
C ASP A 9 -8.71 -12.41 10.81
N PRO A 10 -8.03 -11.23 10.93
CA PRO A 10 -7.18 -10.69 9.88
C PRO A 10 -5.90 -11.49 9.64
N PHE A 11 -5.68 -12.57 10.36
CA PHE A 11 -4.53 -13.46 10.25
C PHE A 11 -4.90 -14.87 9.77
N SER A 12 -6.19 -15.12 9.52
CA SER A 12 -6.68 -16.43 9.06
C SER A 12 -6.33 -16.70 7.60
N GLU A 13 -6.23 -17.98 7.24
CA GLU A 13 -6.09 -18.41 5.84
C GLU A 13 -7.28 -17.96 4.97
N GLU A 14 -8.50 -17.99 5.53
CA GLU A 14 -9.71 -17.49 4.87
C GLU A 14 -9.57 -16.01 4.49
N TYR A 15 -9.08 -15.20 5.43
CA TYR A 15 -8.84 -13.77 5.19
C TYR A 15 -7.82 -13.54 4.06
N PHE A 16 -6.69 -14.23 4.07
CA PHE A 16 -5.68 -14.09 3.02
C PHE A 16 -6.15 -14.58 1.65
N THR A 17 -7.05 -15.56 1.65
CA THR A 17 -7.59 -16.13 0.40
C THR A 17 -8.65 -15.22 -0.24
N ASN A 18 -9.68 -14.84 0.52
CA ASN A 18 -10.76 -13.96 0.04
C ASN A 18 -11.48 -13.26 1.19
N PRO A 19 -11.13 -12.01 1.53
CA PRO A 19 -11.75 -11.30 2.65
C PRO A 19 -13.10 -10.64 2.34
N PHE A 20 -13.54 -10.59 1.08
CA PHE A 20 -14.65 -9.71 0.67
C PHE A 20 -16.02 -10.15 1.23
N ASP A 21 -16.28 -11.45 1.37
CA ASP A 21 -17.50 -11.94 2.01
C ASP A 21 -17.53 -11.60 3.51
N ILE A 22 -16.37 -11.69 4.17
CA ILE A 22 -16.21 -11.27 5.58
C ILE A 22 -16.50 -9.77 5.69
N TYR A 23 -15.93 -8.95 4.81
CA TYR A 23 -16.13 -7.49 4.80
C TYR A 23 -17.60 -7.11 4.59
N ARG A 24 -18.31 -7.78 3.68
CA ARG A 24 -19.73 -7.54 3.45
C ARG A 24 -20.54 -7.85 4.71
N ARG A 25 -20.34 -9.01 5.33
CA ARG A 25 -21.00 -9.41 6.57
C ARG A 25 -20.69 -8.44 7.72
N MET A 26 -19.46 -7.96 7.83
CA MET A 26 -19.10 -6.95 8.84
C MET A 26 -19.88 -5.66 8.64
N ARG A 27 -19.94 -5.13 7.39
CA ARG A 27 -20.71 -3.91 7.12
C ARG A 27 -22.19 -4.05 7.46
N GLU A 28 -22.79 -5.20 7.10
CA GLU A 28 -24.23 -5.46 7.30
C GLU A 28 -24.60 -5.73 8.76
N ASP A 29 -23.85 -6.60 9.42
CA ASP A 29 -24.24 -7.23 10.70
C ASP A 29 -23.40 -6.73 11.90
N ALA A 30 -22.20 -6.18 11.67
CA ALA A 30 -21.27 -5.71 12.70
C ALA A 30 -20.42 -4.52 12.23
N PRO A 31 -21.04 -3.37 11.86
CA PRO A 31 -20.31 -2.22 11.30
C PRO A 31 -19.26 -1.65 12.26
N LEU A 32 -19.47 -1.77 13.55
CA LEU A 32 -18.47 -1.69 14.61
C LEU A 32 -18.25 -3.11 15.16
N TYR A 33 -17.22 -3.77 14.67
CA TYR A 33 -16.82 -5.10 15.13
C TYR A 33 -15.95 -5.00 16.38
N TYR A 34 -16.12 -5.93 17.33
CA TYR A 34 -15.22 -6.10 18.47
C TYR A 34 -14.79 -7.56 18.58
N ASP A 35 -13.49 -7.78 18.61
CA ASP A 35 -12.88 -9.07 18.90
C ASP A 35 -12.58 -9.21 20.40
N GLU A 36 -13.27 -10.13 21.08
CA GLU A 36 -13.13 -10.33 22.52
C GLU A 36 -11.79 -11.00 22.90
N LYS A 37 -11.24 -11.84 22.01
CA LYS A 37 -10.00 -12.57 22.25
C LYS A 37 -8.79 -11.65 22.09
N GLU A 38 -8.75 -10.91 20.99
CA GLU A 38 -7.64 -10.05 20.64
C GLU A 38 -7.89 -8.59 21.06
N GLU A 39 -9.01 -8.27 21.70
CA GLU A 39 -9.39 -6.98 22.27
C GLU A 39 -9.20 -5.77 21.35
N PHE A 40 -9.56 -5.91 20.06
CA PHE A 40 -9.54 -4.81 19.09
C PHE A 40 -10.93 -4.51 18.53
N TYR A 41 -11.09 -3.29 18.03
CA TYR A 41 -12.25 -2.88 17.25
C TYR A 41 -11.92 -2.82 15.76
N ALA A 42 -12.96 -2.93 14.89
CA ALA A 42 -12.82 -2.69 13.47
C ALA A 42 -14.00 -1.88 12.92
N LEU A 43 -13.70 -0.84 12.15
CA LEU A 43 -14.65 -0.01 11.42
C LEU A 43 -14.68 -0.44 9.96
N THR A 44 -15.87 -0.58 9.37
CA THR A 44 -16.05 -1.12 8.02
C THR A 44 -16.86 -0.22 7.09
N ARG A 45 -17.70 0.69 7.62
CA ARG A 45 -18.46 1.64 6.81
C ARG A 45 -17.57 2.77 6.33
N HIS A 46 -17.84 3.25 5.11
CA HIS A 46 -17.02 4.29 4.49
C HIS A 46 -16.97 5.58 5.32
N GLU A 47 -18.10 6.06 5.80
CA GLU A 47 -18.18 7.28 6.61
C GLU A 47 -17.32 7.21 7.88
N ASP A 48 -17.43 6.10 8.63
CA ASP A 48 -16.68 5.88 9.87
C ASP A 48 -15.17 5.77 9.60
N VAL A 49 -14.78 4.99 8.57
CA VAL A 49 -13.36 4.80 8.22
C VAL A 49 -12.75 6.09 7.69
N ALA A 50 -13.44 6.82 6.81
CA ALA A 50 -12.99 8.10 6.29
C ALA A 50 -12.90 9.17 7.38
N GLY A 51 -13.87 9.20 8.31
CA GLY A 51 -13.84 10.05 9.49
C GLY A 51 -12.65 9.77 10.39
N ALA A 52 -12.43 8.50 10.73
CA ALA A 52 -11.33 8.07 11.59
C ALA A 52 -9.94 8.33 10.96
N LEU A 53 -9.79 8.20 9.65
CA LEU A 53 -8.54 8.53 8.94
C LEU A 53 -8.17 10.02 8.99
N LYS A 54 -9.15 10.91 9.21
CA LYS A 54 -8.91 12.36 9.37
C LYS A 54 -8.68 12.77 10.81
N ASP A 55 -9.31 12.07 11.76
CA ASP A 55 -9.31 12.43 13.18
C ASP A 55 -8.14 11.83 13.92
N PHE A 56 -6.92 12.37 13.68
CA PHE A 56 -5.70 11.96 14.37
C PHE A 56 -5.71 12.28 15.87
N GLU A 57 -6.56 13.20 16.34
CA GLU A 57 -6.70 13.53 17.76
C GLU A 57 -7.43 12.42 18.54
N THR A 58 -8.24 11.62 17.85
CA THR A 58 -8.92 10.46 18.41
C THR A 58 -8.18 9.18 18.04
N TYR A 59 -7.78 9.02 16.77
CA TYR A 59 -7.21 7.80 16.21
C TYR A 59 -5.72 8.00 15.87
N SER A 60 -4.88 7.90 16.89
CA SER A 60 -3.44 8.14 16.81
C SER A 60 -2.68 7.08 16.02
N SER A 61 -1.67 7.52 15.29
CA SER A 61 -0.67 6.67 14.62
C SER A 61 0.55 6.38 15.47
N SER A 62 0.73 7.09 16.60
CA SER A 62 1.99 7.13 17.35
C SER A 62 2.42 5.82 18.00
N ARG A 63 1.54 4.81 18.02
CA ARG A 63 1.88 3.48 18.55
C ARG A 63 2.21 2.45 17.47
N GLY A 64 2.10 2.81 16.19
CA GLY A 64 2.35 1.89 15.08
C GLY A 64 1.18 1.77 14.09
N CYS A 65 1.29 0.85 13.13
CA CYS A 65 0.32 0.68 12.06
C CYS A 65 -0.27 -0.74 11.96
N ASP A 66 0.18 -1.66 12.78
CA ASP A 66 -0.36 -3.02 12.92
C ASP A 66 -0.73 -3.36 14.37
N LEU A 67 -1.40 -4.48 14.58
CA LEU A 67 -1.92 -4.85 15.89
C LEU A 67 -0.80 -5.12 16.93
N ALA A 68 0.27 -5.80 16.51
CA ALA A 68 1.40 -6.11 17.38
C ALA A 68 2.13 -4.84 17.85
N MET A 69 2.43 -3.94 16.89
CA MET A 69 3.07 -2.66 17.18
C MET A 69 2.21 -1.77 18.07
N VAL A 70 0.92 -1.63 17.74
CA VAL A 70 0.01 -0.75 18.49
C VAL A 70 -0.14 -1.21 19.95
N ARG A 71 -0.09 -2.50 20.22
CA ARG A 71 -0.12 -3.05 21.58
C ARG A 71 1.16 -2.77 22.36
N LYS A 72 2.31 -3.07 21.74
CA LYS A 72 3.64 -2.88 22.35
C LYS A 72 4.06 -1.42 22.42
N GLY A 73 3.59 -0.62 21.49
CA GLY A 73 4.17 0.69 21.16
C GLY A 73 5.43 0.55 20.32
N ILE A 74 5.86 1.66 19.72
CA ILE A 74 7.10 1.74 18.94
C ILE A 74 8.25 2.24 19.79
N SER A 75 9.46 1.76 19.53
CA SER A 75 10.66 2.28 20.17
C SER A 75 11.13 3.59 19.51
N PRO A 76 11.92 4.43 20.21
CA PRO A 76 12.47 5.67 19.64
C PRO A 76 13.29 5.46 18.37
N GLU A 77 13.86 4.27 18.18
CA GLU A 77 14.66 3.90 17.00
C GLU A 77 13.78 3.56 15.79
N GLN A 78 12.49 3.28 16.01
CA GLN A 78 11.52 2.98 14.95
C GLN A 78 10.81 4.25 14.42
N ARG A 79 11.51 5.38 14.38
CA ARG A 79 10.94 6.63 13.87
C ARG A 79 10.62 6.53 12.38
N SER A 80 9.34 6.71 12.05
CA SER A 80 8.85 6.78 10.68
C SER A 80 7.66 7.71 10.61
N ILE A 81 7.53 8.45 9.51
CA ILE A 81 6.41 9.38 9.31
C ILE A 81 5.04 8.73 9.48
N ILE A 82 4.90 7.44 9.17
CA ILE A 82 3.63 6.71 9.32
C ILE A 82 3.23 6.46 10.78
N PHE A 83 4.16 6.65 11.72
CA PHE A 83 3.96 6.52 13.17
C PHE A 83 3.94 7.89 13.88
N MET A 84 3.85 8.97 13.14
CA MET A 84 3.85 10.32 13.71
C MET A 84 2.44 10.92 13.68
N ASP A 85 2.13 11.68 14.72
CA ASP A 85 0.99 12.60 14.75
C ASP A 85 1.48 14.05 14.67
N PRO A 86 0.62 15.03 14.36
CA PRO A 86 1.00 16.43 14.45
C PRO A 86 1.40 16.86 15.89
N PRO A 87 2.39 17.76 16.05
CA PRO A 87 3.01 18.60 15.02
C PRO A 87 4.16 17.95 14.24
N GLU A 88 4.82 16.90 14.77
CA GLU A 88 5.98 16.25 14.14
C GLU A 88 5.69 15.75 12.73
N HIS A 89 4.55 15.09 12.55
CA HIS A 89 4.10 14.62 11.24
C HIS A 89 4.09 15.75 10.21
N ARG A 90 3.59 16.95 10.55
CA ARG A 90 3.51 18.07 9.61
C ARG A 90 4.88 18.52 9.14
N HIS A 91 5.86 18.58 10.04
CA HIS A 91 7.22 18.99 9.71
C HIS A 91 7.87 17.99 8.75
N MET A 92 7.82 16.70 9.07
CA MET A 92 8.37 15.64 8.23
C MET A 92 7.65 15.58 6.88
N ARG A 93 6.30 15.64 6.88
CA ARG A 93 5.49 15.62 5.65
C ARG A 93 5.81 16.78 4.71
N SER A 94 5.96 17.98 5.26
CA SER A 94 6.32 19.19 4.48
C SER A 94 7.66 19.04 3.77
N LEU A 95 8.64 18.40 4.42
CA LEU A 95 9.93 18.11 3.82
C LEU A 95 9.80 17.09 2.68
N LEU A 96 9.15 15.96 2.97
CA LEU A 96 9.03 14.86 2.02
C LEU A 96 8.18 15.21 0.80
N ASN A 97 7.17 16.04 0.95
CA ASN A 97 6.34 16.53 -0.17
C ASN A 97 7.18 17.22 -1.26
N LYS A 98 8.35 17.80 -0.92
CA LYS A 98 9.24 18.42 -1.91
C LYS A 98 9.78 17.41 -2.92
N ALA A 99 9.98 16.15 -2.53
CA ALA A 99 10.44 15.07 -3.40
C ALA A 99 9.30 14.45 -4.26
N PHE A 100 8.03 14.68 -3.88
CA PHE A 100 6.85 14.13 -4.56
C PHE A 100 5.95 15.21 -5.17
N THR A 101 6.51 16.37 -5.49
CA THR A 101 5.77 17.41 -6.23
C THR A 101 5.36 16.90 -7.61
N PRO A 102 4.29 17.43 -8.23
CA PRO A 102 3.87 17.04 -9.58
C PRO A 102 5.02 17.09 -10.60
N ARG A 103 5.89 18.11 -10.50
CA ARG A 103 7.08 18.23 -11.37
C ARG A 103 8.10 17.12 -11.11
N ALA A 104 8.37 16.80 -9.84
CA ALA A 104 9.32 15.74 -9.48
C ALA A 104 8.80 14.36 -9.92
N VAL A 105 7.50 14.11 -9.77
CA VAL A 105 6.88 12.88 -10.28
C VAL A 105 6.91 12.83 -11.79
N GLN A 106 6.55 13.89 -12.49
CA GLN A 106 6.59 13.94 -13.95
C GLN A 106 8.00 13.72 -14.52
N SER A 107 9.06 14.15 -13.81
CA SER A 107 10.44 13.88 -14.24
C SER A 107 10.85 12.40 -14.16
N GLN A 108 10.06 11.55 -13.50
CA GLN A 108 10.27 10.10 -13.46
C GLN A 108 9.60 9.36 -14.62
N HIS A 109 8.78 10.05 -15.42
CA HIS A 109 7.98 9.43 -16.48
C HIS A 109 8.82 8.54 -17.40
N ASP A 110 9.91 9.08 -17.95
CA ASP A 110 10.76 8.36 -18.90
C ASP A 110 11.47 7.18 -18.23
N THR A 111 11.93 7.35 -16.99
CA THR A 111 12.48 6.24 -16.19
C THR A 111 11.45 5.13 -15.99
N VAL A 112 10.19 5.46 -15.68
CA VAL A 112 9.14 4.44 -15.54
C VAL A 112 8.90 3.71 -16.86
N VAL A 113 8.82 4.44 -17.97
CA VAL A 113 8.65 3.85 -19.32
C VAL A 113 9.81 2.91 -19.65
N GLU A 114 11.06 3.35 -19.46
CA GLU A 114 12.26 2.55 -19.71
C GLU A 114 12.28 1.28 -18.89
N VAL A 115 11.95 1.35 -17.58
CA VAL A 115 11.94 0.18 -16.70
C VAL A 115 10.80 -0.78 -17.08
N VAL A 116 9.61 -0.27 -17.38
CA VAL A 116 8.48 -1.10 -17.83
C VAL A 116 8.82 -1.81 -19.15
N ASP A 117 9.38 -1.09 -20.13
CA ASP A 117 9.79 -1.66 -21.42
C ASP A 117 10.92 -2.70 -21.25
N LYS A 118 11.88 -2.48 -20.32
CA LYS A 118 12.95 -3.44 -19.99
C LYS A 118 12.35 -4.81 -19.62
N TYR A 119 11.37 -4.84 -18.70
CA TYR A 119 10.79 -6.11 -18.21
C TYR A 119 9.88 -6.76 -19.25
N LEU A 120 9.03 -6.01 -19.92
CA LEU A 120 8.15 -6.58 -20.95
C LEU A 120 8.91 -7.07 -22.20
N SER A 121 10.01 -6.41 -22.57
CA SER A 121 10.86 -6.87 -23.68
C SER A 121 11.61 -8.17 -23.37
N ALA A 122 11.88 -8.45 -22.09
CA ALA A 122 12.51 -9.68 -21.64
C ALA A 122 11.53 -10.83 -21.38
N ALA A 123 10.22 -10.53 -21.30
CA ALA A 123 9.17 -11.49 -20.97
C ALA A 123 8.90 -12.46 -22.12
N ASP A 124 8.69 -13.74 -21.78
CA ASP A 124 8.25 -14.78 -22.72
C ASP A 124 6.70 -14.84 -22.74
N PRO A 125 6.03 -14.45 -23.85
CA PRO A 125 4.57 -14.45 -23.92
C PRO A 125 3.92 -15.82 -23.68
N ASP A 126 4.64 -16.90 -23.91
CA ASP A 126 4.13 -18.27 -23.71
C ASP A 126 4.26 -18.77 -22.25
N LYS A 127 5.03 -18.04 -21.40
CA LYS A 127 5.32 -18.41 -20.01
C LYS A 127 5.34 -17.19 -19.08
N PHE A 128 4.51 -16.23 -19.33
CA PHE A 128 4.53 -14.97 -18.60
C PHE A 128 3.79 -15.05 -17.25
N ASP A 129 4.49 -14.74 -16.17
CA ASP A 129 3.86 -14.47 -14.88
C ASP A 129 3.82 -12.96 -14.66
N VAL A 130 2.60 -12.38 -14.68
CA VAL A 130 2.42 -10.92 -14.56
C VAL A 130 3.08 -10.35 -13.31
N VAL A 131 3.18 -11.13 -12.24
CA VAL A 131 3.78 -10.65 -10.98
C VAL A 131 5.28 -10.90 -10.98
N GLN A 132 5.72 -12.12 -11.20
CA GLN A 132 7.15 -12.47 -11.04
C GLN A 132 8.03 -11.85 -12.13
N ASP A 133 7.54 -11.82 -13.37
CA ASP A 133 8.33 -11.35 -14.50
C ASP A 133 8.18 -9.84 -14.75
N PHE A 134 7.12 -9.21 -14.19
CA PHE A 134 6.82 -7.82 -14.51
C PHE A 134 6.49 -6.94 -13.29
N SER A 135 5.31 -7.10 -12.67
CA SER A 135 4.85 -6.14 -11.67
C SER A 135 5.64 -6.18 -10.36
N GLY A 136 6.30 -7.28 -10.05
CA GLY A 136 7.20 -7.40 -8.88
C GLY A 136 8.49 -6.58 -9.05
N PRO A 137 9.24 -6.79 -10.13
CA PRO A 137 10.54 -6.14 -10.27
C PRO A 137 10.49 -4.66 -10.67
N PHE A 138 9.51 -4.17 -11.47
CA PHE A 138 9.61 -2.81 -12.01
C PHE A 138 9.39 -1.70 -10.98
N PRO A 139 8.43 -1.75 -10.04
CA PRO A 139 8.20 -0.64 -9.12
C PRO A 139 9.36 -0.45 -8.14
N VAL A 140 9.99 -1.54 -7.71
CA VAL A 140 11.16 -1.44 -6.85
C VAL A 140 12.34 -0.78 -7.56
N GLU A 141 12.53 -1.02 -8.86
CA GLU A 141 13.57 -0.34 -9.62
C GLU A 141 13.33 1.16 -9.69
N VAL A 142 12.09 1.59 -9.92
CA VAL A 142 11.74 3.02 -9.98
C VAL A 142 11.99 3.70 -8.63
N ILE A 143 11.40 3.19 -7.56
CA ILE A 143 11.47 3.85 -6.25
C ILE A 143 12.89 3.85 -5.66
N THR A 144 13.64 2.77 -5.85
CA THR A 144 15.01 2.65 -5.35
C THR A 144 15.99 3.47 -6.20
N ALA A 145 15.75 3.61 -7.51
CA ALA A 145 16.50 4.56 -8.35
C ALA A 145 16.33 5.99 -7.87
N MET A 146 15.09 6.41 -7.58
CA MET A 146 14.81 7.74 -6.99
C MET A 146 15.54 7.97 -5.66
N ALA A 147 15.64 6.93 -4.83
CA ALA A 147 16.38 6.96 -3.57
C ALA A 147 17.91 7.02 -3.78
N GLY A 148 18.42 6.67 -4.97
CA GLY A 148 19.83 6.64 -5.29
C GLY A 148 20.50 5.28 -5.02
N VAL A 149 19.72 4.19 -4.96
CA VAL A 149 20.22 2.83 -4.79
C VAL A 149 20.85 2.33 -6.09
N PRO A 150 22.10 1.80 -6.07
CA PRO A 150 22.71 1.13 -7.20
C PRO A 150 21.87 -0.02 -7.74
N GLU A 151 21.88 -0.22 -9.07
CA GLU A 151 20.99 -1.18 -9.76
C GLU A 151 21.16 -2.61 -9.22
N GLU A 152 22.38 -3.03 -8.94
CA GLU A 152 22.72 -4.36 -8.46
C GLU A 152 22.09 -4.75 -7.10
N TYR A 153 21.66 -3.78 -6.30
CA TYR A 153 21.04 -4.03 -4.99
C TYR A 153 19.50 -3.91 -4.99
N ARG A 154 18.88 -3.40 -6.06
CA ARG A 154 17.45 -3.08 -6.08
C ARG A 154 16.56 -4.32 -5.88
N GLN A 155 16.86 -5.41 -6.57
CA GLN A 155 16.10 -6.65 -6.43
C GLN A 155 16.38 -7.37 -5.10
N GLN A 156 17.55 -7.18 -4.50
CA GLN A 156 17.84 -7.68 -3.16
C GLN A 156 16.98 -6.93 -2.11
N LEU A 157 16.82 -5.62 -2.26
CA LEU A 157 15.91 -4.84 -1.40
C LEU A 157 14.47 -5.34 -1.55
N ARG A 158 13.98 -5.64 -2.76
CA ARG A 158 12.67 -6.26 -2.94
C ARG A 158 12.52 -7.53 -2.12
N HIS A 159 13.51 -8.42 -2.22
CA HIS A 159 13.47 -9.69 -1.48
C HIS A 159 13.40 -9.49 0.04
N TRP A 160 14.15 -8.55 0.60
CA TRP A 160 14.07 -8.22 2.02
C TRP A 160 12.71 -7.63 2.41
N ILE A 161 12.13 -6.77 1.56
CA ILE A 161 10.80 -6.18 1.77
C ILE A 161 9.73 -7.28 1.79
N ASP A 162 9.70 -8.14 0.76
CA ASP A 162 8.76 -9.25 0.66
C ASP A 162 8.82 -10.15 1.91
N THR A 163 10.04 -10.51 2.33
CA THR A 163 10.26 -11.36 3.51
C THR A 163 9.78 -10.67 4.79
N SER A 164 10.02 -9.37 4.94
CA SER A 164 9.64 -8.62 6.13
C SER A 164 8.13 -8.43 6.29
N LEU A 165 7.41 -8.35 5.18
CA LEU A 165 5.96 -8.19 5.17
C LEU A 165 5.20 -9.52 5.25
N SER A 166 5.85 -10.63 4.92
CA SER A 166 5.24 -11.96 4.96
C SER A 166 4.78 -12.35 6.36
N ARG A 167 3.65 -13.05 6.41
CA ARG A 167 3.08 -13.63 7.63
C ARG A 167 2.65 -15.06 7.37
N GLU A 168 2.89 -15.93 8.34
CA GLU A 168 2.28 -17.26 8.32
C GLU A 168 0.81 -17.14 8.78
N PRO A 169 -0.13 -17.87 8.15
CA PRO A 169 -1.52 -17.90 8.60
C PRO A 169 -1.63 -18.21 10.11
N GLY A 170 -2.44 -17.43 10.83
CA GLY A 170 -2.62 -17.52 12.26
C GLY A 170 -1.56 -16.82 13.11
N GLN A 171 -0.54 -16.21 12.52
CA GLN A 171 0.51 -15.48 13.25
C GLN A 171 0.34 -13.96 13.16
N ILE A 172 0.32 -13.31 14.32
CA ILE A 172 0.26 -11.84 14.44
C ILE A 172 1.66 -11.24 14.33
N GLU A 173 2.65 -11.91 14.90
CA GLU A 173 4.03 -11.42 14.97
C GLU A 173 4.80 -11.67 13.67
N ILE A 174 5.78 -10.80 13.42
CA ILE A 174 6.74 -10.98 12.33
C ILE A 174 7.64 -12.20 12.59
N SER A 175 7.95 -12.96 11.55
CA SER A 175 8.88 -14.10 11.66
C SER A 175 10.33 -13.67 11.94
N GLU A 176 11.17 -14.57 12.45
CA GLU A 176 12.61 -14.30 12.62
C GLU A 176 13.28 -13.91 11.30
N ALA A 177 12.93 -14.57 10.21
CA ALA A 177 13.42 -14.23 8.88
C ALA A 177 12.98 -12.81 8.46
N GLY A 178 11.75 -12.42 8.79
CA GLY A 178 11.24 -11.07 8.54
C GLY A 178 11.97 -10.00 9.38
N ILE A 179 12.27 -10.31 10.63
CA ILE A 179 13.07 -9.42 11.50
C ILE A 179 14.47 -9.24 10.91
N GLN A 180 15.13 -10.34 10.51
CA GLN A 180 16.46 -10.29 9.90
C GLN A 180 16.46 -9.49 8.60
N ALA A 181 15.45 -9.69 7.74
CA ALA A 181 15.31 -8.94 6.50
C ALA A 181 15.13 -7.43 6.73
N ASN A 182 14.40 -7.02 7.77
CA ASN A 182 14.31 -5.62 8.18
C ASN A 182 15.65 -5.05 8.64
N ILE A 183 16.43 -5.83 9.41
CA ILE A 183 17.78 -5.43 9.87
C ILE A 183 18.69 -5.27 8.65
N ASP A 184 18.70 -6.22 7.73
CA ASP A 184 19.57 -6.20 6.54
C ASP A 184 19.25 -4.98 5.66
N ALA A 185 17.97 -4.69 5.42
CA ALA A 185 17.53 -3.51 4.68
C ALA A 185 17.94 -2.21 5.39
N ALA A 186 17.75 -2.11 6.71
CA ALA A 186 18.14 -0.95 7.48
C ALA A 186 19.65 -0.72 7.48
N MET A 187 20.45 -1.78 7.62
CA MET A 187 21.92 -1.72 7.56
C MET A 187 22.42 -1.31 6.19
N TYR A 188 21.77 -1.80 5.12
CA TYR A 188 22.09 -1.38 3.76
C TYR A 188 21.85 0.14 3.57
N TYR A 189 20.66 0.62 3.96
CA TYR A 189 20.36 2.05 3.86
C TYR A 189 21.26 2.90 4.75
N PHE A 190 21.61 2.41 5.94
CA PHE A 190 22.58 3.11 6.81
C PHE A 190 23.94 3.27 6.12
N GLY A 191 24.47 2.22 5.50
CA GLY A 191 25.71 2.29 4.72
C GLY A 191 25.62 3.29 3.56
N LEU A 192 24.48 3.29 2.85
CA LEU A 192 24.25 4.21 1.76
C LEU A 192 24.15 5.68 2.22
N VAL A 193 23.51 5.95 3.36
CA VAL A 193 23.45 7.28 3.98
C VAL A 193 24.85 7.77 4.35
N GLN A 194 25.68 6.89 4.96
CA GLN A 194 27.08 7.23 5.31
C GLN A 194 27.92 7.55 4.05
N GLU A 195 27.69 6.84 2.97
CA GLU A 195 28.37 7.11 1.69
C GLU A 195 27.92 8.47 1.12
N ARG A 196 26.60 8.76 1.11
CA ARG A 196 26.05 10.02 0.61
C ARG A 196 26.45 11.24 1.44
N ARG A 197 26.70 11.09 2.74
CA ARG A 197 27.27 12.17 3.57
C ARG A 197 28.68 12.56 3.13
N LYS A 198 29.46 11.58 2.68
CA LYS A 198 30.84 11.81 2.19
C LYS A 198 30.85 12.27 0.73
N ASN A 199 29.99 11.68 -0.09
CA ASN A 199 29.93 11.85 -1.54
C ASN A 199 28.48 12.16 -1.96
N PRO A 200 27.97 13.39 -1.78
CA PRO A 200 26.62 13.76 -2.19
C PRO A 200 26.39 13.58 -3.70
N ARG A 201 25.20 13.11 -4.08
CA ARG A 201 24.75 12.93 -5.46
C ARG A 201 23.44 13.68 -5.69
N ASP A 202 22.97 13.75 -6.95
CA ASP A 202 21.64 14.26 -7.26
C ASP A 202 20.57 13.16 -7.08
N ASP A 203 20.41 12.71 -5.84
CA ASP A 203 19.42 11.72 -5.44
C ASP A 203 18.61 12.18 -4.22
N MET A 204 17.56 11.43 -3.90
CA MET A 204 16.67 11.77 -2.79
C MET A 204 17.38 11.69 -1.43
N LEU A 205 18.25 10.70 -1.21
CA LEU A 205 18.98 10.57 0.05
C LEU A 205 19.89 11.77 0.30
N SER A 206 20.63 12.23 -0.72
CA SER A 206 21.48 13.43 -0.61
C SER A 206 20.66 14.69 -0.29
N LYS A 207 19.47 14.81 -0.90
CA LYS A 207 18.53 15.92 -0.62
C LYS A 207 17.99 15.87 0.81
N LEU A 208 17.69 14.70 1.33
CA LEU A 208 17.24 14.51 2.73
C LEU A 208 18.37 14.83 3.73
N ILE A 209 19.61 14.40 3.45
CA ILE A 209 20.79 14.71 4.25
C ILE A 209 21.05 16.21 4.36
N ALA A 210 20.81 16.95 3.27
CA ALA A 210 21.00 18.39 3.22
C ALA A 210 19.79 19.18 3.80
N ALA A 211 18.66 18.55 3.96
CA ALA A 211 17.42 19.21 4.35
C ALA A 211 17.43 19.63 5.82
N GLU A 212 16.72 20.72 6.10
CA GLU A 212 16.55 21.29 7.43
C GLU A 212 15.06 21.32 7.80
N ILE A 213 14.77 20.96 9.05
CA ILE A 213 13.43 20.96 9.65
C ILE A 213 13.43 21.78 10.94
N PRO A 214 12.29 22.30 11.39
CA PRO A 214 12.16 22.88 12.72
C PRO A 214 12.43 21.82 13.80
N GLY A 215 13.28 22.13 14.77
CA GLY A 215 13.51 21.34 15.98
C GLY A 215 12.47 21.67 17.05
N GLU A 216 12.44 20.87 18.13
CA GLU A 216 11.54 21.07 19.28
C GLU A 216 11.79 22.38 20.01
N ASP A 217 13.03 22.85 19.99
CA ASP A 217 13.48 24.12 20.58
C ASP A 217 13.19 25.36 19.70
N GLY A 218 12.53 25.15 18.55
CA GLY A 218 12.27 26.18 17.54
C GLY A 218 13.48 26.57 16.68
N GLN A 219 14.65 25.94 16.90
CA GLN A 219 15.80 26.10 16.01
C GLN A 219 15.70 25.12 14.83
N THR A 220 16.40 25.45 13.75
CA THR A 220 16.50 24.56 12.59
C THR A 220 17.50 23.45 12.86
N ARG A 221 17.12 22.19 12.60
CA ARG A 221 18.02 21.03 12.64
C ARG A 221 18.01 20.23 11.35
N LYS A 222 19.03 19.44 11.13
CA LYS A 222 19.05 18.42 10.07
C LYS A 222 18.47 17.11 10.57
N LEU A 223 18.02 16.27 9.63
CA LEU A 223 17.64 14.90 9.93
C LEU A 223 18.86 14.11 10.40
N ASP A 224 18.67 13.29 11.42
CA ASP A 224 19.66 12.31 11.82
C ASP A 224 19.67 11.07 10.91
N ASP A 225 20.65 10.18 11.08
CA ASP A 225 20.78 9.00 10.22
C ASP A 225 19.63 8.00 10.43
N ILE A 226 19.07 7.91 11.63
CA ILE A 226 17.95 7.02 11.95
C ILE A 226 16.68 7.50 11.23
N GLU A 227 16.40 8.80 11.25
CA GLU A 227 15.27 9.41 10.56
C GLU A 227 15.38 9.20 9.04
N ILE A 228 16.58 9.39 8.45
CA ILE A 228 16.81 9.19 7.02
C ILE A 228 16.69 7.72 6.63
N CYS A 229 17.29 6.81 7.41
CA CYS A 229 17.20 5.37 7.18
C CYS A 229 15.76 4.88 7.33
N GLY A 230 15.04 5.31 8.35
CA GLY A 230 13.62 4.97 8.56
C GLY A 230 12.75 5.40 7.38
N PHE A 231 12.99 6.59 6.84
CA PHE A 231 12.30 7.05 5.63
C PHE A 231 12.69 6.25 4.40
N ALA A 232 13.98 5.96 4.18
CA ALA A 232 14.45 5.20 3.02
C ALA A 232 13.88 3.77 3.01
N THR A 233 13.87 3.11 4.17
CA THR A 233 13.27 1.78 4.35
C THR A 233 11.76 1.81 4.07
N LEU A 234 11.06 2.79 4.62
CA LEU A 234 9.63 2.98 4.35
C LEU A 234 9.36 3.21 2.85
N LEU A 235 10.14 4.06 2.22
CA LEU A 235 9.98 4.40 0.81
C LEU A 235 10.17 3.16 -0.08
N GLY A 236 11.20 2.36 0.18
CA GLY A 236 11.45 1.12 -0.53
C GLY A 236 10.25 0.16 -0.43
N GLY A 237 9.77 -0.10 0.79
CA GLY A 237 8.66 -1.02 1.04
C GLY A 237 7.32 -0.51 0.48
N ALA A 238 6.93 0.69 0.87
CA ALA A 238 5.62 1.25 0.49
C ALA A 238 5.51 1.55 -1.01
N GLY A 239 6.63 1.93 -1.65
CA GLY A 239 6.65 2.28 -3.07
C GLY A 239 6.69 1.05 -3.99
N ALA A 240 7.31 -0.04 -3.57
CA ALA A 240 7.44 -1.25 -4.39
C ALA A 240 6.20 -2.14 -4.32
N GLU A 241 5.85 -2.61 -3.12
CA GLU A 241 4.85 -3.68 -2.96
C GLU A 241 3.43 -3.30 -3.37
N THR A 242 3.03 -2.06 -3.15
CA THR A 242 1.64 -1.66 -3.41
C THR A 242 1.32 -1.64 -4.90
N VAL A 243 2.19 -1.09 -5.75
CA VAL A 243 2.00 -1.10 -7.22
C VAL A 243 2.13 -2.51 -7.77
N THR A 244 3.07 -3.31 -7.25
CA THR A 244 3.19 -4.74 -7.57
C THR A 244 1.86 -5.47 -7.42
N LYS A 245 1.19 -5.34 -6.27
CA LYS A 245 -0.06 -6.04 -5.99
C LYS A 245 -1.23 -5.46 -6.80
N LEU A 246 -1.24 -4.15 -7.03
CA LEU A 246 -2.28 -3.51 -7.84
C LEU A 246 -2.27 -4.02 -9.28
N ILE A 247 -1.11 -4.13 -9.92
CA ILE A 247 -0.99 -4.61 -11.31
C ILE A 247 -1.27 -6.12 -11.39
N GLY A 248 -0.81 -6.92 -10.44
CA GLY A 248 -1.17 -8.33 -10.36
C GLY A 248 -2.67 -8.55 -10.21
N SER A 249 -3.34 -7.76 -9.33
CA SER A 249 -4.79 -7.79 -9.17
C SER A 249 -5.51 -7.30 -10.42
N ALA A 250 -4.97 -6.30 -11.14
CA ALA A 250 -5.54 -5.83 -12.40
C ALA A 250 -5.63 -6.94 -13.45
N ALA A 251 -4.57 -7.73 -13.63
CA ALA A 251 -4.59 -8.84 -14.59
C ALA A 251 -5.69 -9.87 -14.26
N VAL A 252 -5.88 -10.19 -12.98
CA VAL A 252 -6.94 -11.10 -12.53
C VAL A 252 -8.34 -10.47 -12.71
N LEU A 253 -8.51 -9.21 -12.35
CA LEU A 253 -9.80 -8.51 -12.45
C LEU A 253 -10.24 -8.36 -13.90
N PHE A 254 -9.35 -7.97 -14.80
CA PHE A 254 -9.67 -7.87 -16.22
C PHE A 254 -9.93 -9.24 -16.87
N ALA A 255 -9.26 -10.31 -16.43
CA ALA A 255 -9.59 -11.66 -16.89
C ALA A 255 -10.99 -12.12 -16.43
N ARG A 256 -11.44 -11.69 -15.26
CA ARG A 256 -12.79 -11.96 -14.75
C ARG A 256 -13.86 -11.07 -15.35
N ASN A 257 -13.48 -9.88 -15.85
CA ASN A 257 -14.34 -8.87 -16.45
C ASN A 257 -13.77 -8.47 -17.82
N PRO A 258 -13.79 -9.37 -18.82
CA PRO A 258 -13.11 -9.15 -20.09
C PRO A 258 -13.70 -7.97 -20.89
N ASP A 259 -14.97 -7.63 -20.68
CA ASP A 259 -15.61 -6.45 -21.26
C ASP A 259 -14.93 -5.14 -20.81
N GLN A 260 -14.44 -5.08 -19.57
CA GLN A 260 -13.72 -3.91 -19.06
C GLN A 260 -12.33 -3.77 -19.71
N TRP A 261 -11.67 -4.90 -20.04
CA TRP A 261 -10.40 -4.89 -20.78
C TRP A 261 -10.60 -4.45 -22.24
N GLU A 262 -11.68 -4.91 -22.89
CA GLU A 262 -12.04 -4.48 -24.24
C GLU A 262 -12.33 -2.97 -24.27
N LYS A 263 -13.06 -2.40 -23.29
CA LYS A 263 -13.28 -0.95 -23.18
C LYS A 263 -11.99 -0.14 -23.16
N LEU A 264 -10.93 -0.64 -22.48
CA LEU A 264 -9.61 0.03 -22.47
C LEU A 264 -8.88 -0.08 -23.81
N LYS A 265 -9.06 -1.20 -24.53
CA LYS A 265 -8.51 -1.37 -25.89
C LYS A 265 -9.14 -0.41 -26.88
N GLU A 266 -10.47 -0.24 -26.78
CA GLU A 266 -11.25 0.66 -27.64
C GLU A 266 -10.95 2.14 -27.34
N ASP A 267 -10.78 2.48 -26.05
CA ASP A 267 -10.57 3.86 -25.62
C ASP A 267 -9.59 3.96 -24.43
N ARG A 268 -8.32 4.21 -24.72
CA ARG A 268 -7.26 4.36 -23.70
C ARG A 268 -7.43 5.61 -22.83
N SER A 269 -8.27 6.56 -23.20
CA SER A 269 -8.56 7.72 -22.36
C SER A 269 -9.25 7.35 -21.04
N LYS A 270 -9.82 6.13 -20.95
CA LYS A 270 -10.42 5.56 -19.73
C LYS A 270 -9.38 5.04 -18.72
N MET A 271 -8.09 4.94 -19.10
CA MET A 271 -7.05 4.39 -18.25
C MET A 271 -6.93 5.06 -16.86
N PRO A 272 -7.04 6.40 -16.72
CA PRO A 272 -7.05 7.02 -15.40
C PRO A 272 -8.21 6.53 -14.52
N GLY A 273 -9.43 6.41 -15.07
CA GLY A 273 -10.59 5.88 -14.36
C GLY A 273 -10.39 4.42 -13.93
N ALA A 274 -9.81 3.61 -14.81
CA ALA A 274 -9.49 2.21 -14.51
C ALA A 274 -8.52 2.08 -13.33
N VAL A 275 -7.51 2.94 -13.24
CA VAL A 275 -6.57 2.94 -12.09
C VAL A 275 -7.29 3.32 -10.78
N GLU A 276 -8.16 4.32 -10.79
CA GLU A 276 -8.95 4.68 -9.58
C GLU A 276 -9.90 3.54 -9.18
N GLU A 277 -10.56 2.89 -10.14
CA GLU A 277 -11.44 1.76 -9.86
C GLU A 277 -10.68 0.53 -9.33
N LEU A 278 -9.49 0.23 -9.85
CA LEU A 278 -8.63 -0.81 -9.29
C LEU A 278 -8.25 -0.51 -7.84
N LEU A 279 -7.90 0.75 -7.53
CA LEU A 279 -7.58 1.19 -6.17
C LEU A 279 -8.78 1.13 -5.23
N ARG A 280 -9.99 1.36 -5.75
CA ARG A 280 -11.23 1.21 -4.99
C ARG A 280 -11.57 -0.26 -4.78
N TYR A 281 -11.67 -1.02 -5.86
CA TYR A 281 -12.29 -2.34 -5.88
C TYR A 281 -11.42 -3.42 -5.23
N GLU A 282 -10.11 -3.43 -5.51
CA GLU A 282 -9.14 -4.37 -4.92
C GLU A 282 -7.80 -3.66 -4.62
N GLY A 283 -7.87 -2.50 -3.94
CA GLY A 283 -6.67 -1.78 -3.52
C GLY A 283 -5.79 -2.62 -2.59
N PRO A 284 -4.46 -2.54 -2.75
CA PRO A 284 -3.54 -3.43 -2.03
C PRO A 284 -3.61 -3.31 -0.51
N VAL A 285 -3.72 -2.08 0.01
CA VAL A 285 -3.71 -1.84 1.47
C VAL A 285 -5.11 -2.00 2.03
N GLN A 286 -5.34 -3.11 2.72
CA GLN A 286 -6.64 -3.54 3.21
C GLN A 286 -7.12 -2.72 4.41
N TYR A 287 -6.22 -2.42 5.35
CA TYR A 287 -6.55 -1.68 6.57
C TYR A 287 -5.33 -0.91 7.10
N ASN A 288 -5.60 0.01 8.02
CA ASN A 288 -4.61 0.57 8.93
C ASN A 288 -5.08 0.33 10.37
N VAL A 289 -4.16 0.10 11.32
CA VAL A 289 -4.50 0.06 12.74
C VAL A 289 -4.15 1.39 13.37
N ARG A 290 -5.01 1.84 14.30
CA ARG A 290 -4.85 3.06 15.08
C ARG A 290 -5.08 2.78 16.56
N TRP A 291 -4.66 3.72 17.39
CA TRP A 291 -4.90 3.68 18.83
C TRP A 291 -5.83 4.82 19.24
N THR A 292 -6.91 4.51 19.97
CA THR A 292 -7.81 5.56 20.46
C THR A 292 -7.21 6.29 21.64
N LEU A 293 -7.07 7.62 21.54
CA LEU A 293 -6.61 8.49 22.63
C LEU A 293 -7.74 8.91 23.55
N LYS A 294 -8.97 8.96 23.05
CA LYS A 294 -10.21 9.30 23.77
C LYS A 294 -11.34 8.41 23.27
N GLU A 295 -12.48 8.45 23.95
CA GLU A 295 -13.69 7.79 23.50
C GLU A 295 -14.11 8.28 22.12
N ALA A 296 -14.48 7.36 21.23
CA ALA A 296 -14.86 7.62 19.86
C ALA A 296 -16.29 7.13 19.60
N HIS A 297 -17.11 7.98 18.97
CA HIS A 297 -18.47 7.65 18.55
C HIS A 297 -18.49 7.35 17.05
N THR A 298 -19.13 6.25 16.67
CA THR A 298 -19.26 5.78 15.29
C THR A 298 -20.71 5.45 14.98
N SER A 299 -21.04 5.22 13.72
CA SER A 299 -22.38 4.79 13.32
C SER A 299 -22.83 3.48 13.96
N GLY A 300 -21.87 2.61 14.32
CA GLY A 300 -22.11 1.29 14.92
C GLY A 300 -22.08 1.27 16.46
N GLY A 301 -21.66 2.37 17.12
CA GLY A 301 -21.54 2.42 18.59
C GLY A 301 -20.34 3.22 19.07
N THR A 302 -19.87 2.92 20.28
CA THR A 302 -18.81 3.67 20.96
C THR A 302 -17.56 2.79 21.18
N ILE A 303 -16.38 3.35 20.89
CA ILE A 303 -15.08 2.74 21.15
C ILE A 303 -14.45 3.45 22.36
N PRO A 304 -14.09 2.76 23.44
CA PRO A 304 -13.38 3.36 24.56
C PRO A 304 -12.00 3.88 24.18
N ALA A 305 -11.48 4.83 24.96
CA ALA A 305 -10.08 5.22 24.88
C ALA A 305 -9.16 4.02 25.20
N GLY A 306 -7.94 4.02 24.61
CA GLY A 306 -6.93 2.99 24.88
C GLY A 306 -7.19 1.64 24.21
N LYS A 307 -7.80 1.65 23.02
CA LYS A 307 -8.07 0.43 22.25
C LYS A 307 -7.48 0.49 20.84
N PRO A 308 -6.98 -0.67 20.31
CA PRO A 308 -6.64 -0.80 18.91
C PRO A 308 -7.89 -0.77 18.03
N VAL A 309 -7.84 -0.05 16.91
CA VAL A 309 -8.94 0.04 15.94
C VAL A 309 -8.42 -0.21 14.54
N PHE A 310 -8.98 -1.21 13.86
CA PHE A 310 -8.76 -1.47 12.46
C PHE A 310 -9.65 -0.55 11.62
N LEU A 311 -9.07 0.24 10.77
CA LEU A 311 -9.76 1.06 9.78
C LEU A 311 -9.77 0.31 8.45
N MET A 312 -10.86 -0.45 8.20
CA MET A 312 -10.97 -1.42 7.11
C MET A 312 -11.24 -0.73 5.77
N LYS A 313 -10.20 -0.18 5.14
CA LYS A 313 -10.32 0.60 3.89
C LYS A 313 -10.90 -0.21 2.73
N ALA A 314 -10.48 -1.46 2.57
CA ALA A 314 -11.00 -2.32 1.51
C ALA A 314 -12.48 -2.66 1.70
N ALA A 315 -12.94 -2.83 2.95
CA ALA A 315 -14.35 -2.99 3.25
C ALA A 315 -15.13 -1.70 2.95
N ALA A 316 -14.61 -0.56 3.38
CA ALA A 316 -15.21 0.77 3.19
C ALA A 316 -15.32 1.15 1.70
N ASN A 317 -14.35 0.75 0.87
CA ASN A 317 -14.37 0.98 -0.56
C ASN A 317 -15.45 0.21 -1.32
N ARG A 318 -16.08 -0.77 -0.67
CA ARG A 318 -17.22 -1.54 -1.19
C ARG A 318 -18.48 -1.31 -0.37
N ASP A 319 -18.60 -0.15 0.27
CA ASP A 319 -19.78 0.23 1.02
C ASP A 319 -20.88 0.72 0.06
N PRO A 320 -22.06 0.05 0.04
CA PRO A 320 -23.17 0.45 -0.84
C PRO A 320 -23.79 1.80 -0.44
N ASP A 321 -23.57 2.28 0.78
CA ASP A 321 -24.01 3.60 1.21
C ASP A 321 -23.10 4.73 0.62
N ALA A 322 -21.92 4.38 0.12
CA ALA A 322 -20.96 5.32 -0.46
C ALA A 322 -20.80 5.18 -1.98
N PHE A 323 -20.98 3.98 -2.52
CA PHE A 323 -20.77 3.65 -3.95
C PHE A 323 -21.95 2.87 -4.51
N THR A 324 -22.53 3.35 -5.60
CA THR A 324 -23.56 2.62 -6.35
C THR A 324 -22.97 1.32 -6.90
N ASP A 325 -23.69 0.21 -6.77
CA ASP A 325 -23.21 -1.12 -7.21
C ASP A 325 -21.76 -1.40 -6.75
N ALA A 326 -21.51 -1.18 -5.45
CA ALA A 326 -20.17 -1.16 -4.86
C ALA A 326 -19.34 -2.43 -5.12
N ASP A 327 -19.99 -3.59 -5.27
CA ASP A 327 -19.37 -4.88 -5.57
C ASP A 327 -19.21 -5.19 -7.08
N THR A 328 -19.53 -4.21 -7.95
CA THR A 328 -19.27 -4.29 -9.40
C THR A 328 -17.97 -3.57 -9.74
N PHE A 329 -17.11 -4.25 -10.53
CA PHE A 329 -15.91 -3.65 -11.09
C PHE A 329 -16.25 -2.92 -12.39
N ASP A 330 -16.18 -1.59 -12.37
CA ASP A 330 -16.54 -0.74 -13.51
C ASP A 330 -15.54 0.41 -13.69
N ILE A 331 -14.73 0.35 -14.74
CA ILE A 331 -13.72 1.36 -15.06
C ILE A 331 -14.29 2.72 -15.46
N GLU A 332 -15.60 2.79 -15.73
CA GLU A 332 -16.33 4.01 -16.08
C GLU A 332 -17.16 4.55 -14.90
N ARG A 333 -16.90 4.03 -13.69
CA ARG A 333 -17.58 4.49 -12.47
C ARG A 333 -17.50 6.00 -12.29
N ASP A 334 -18.60 6.59 -11.85
CA ASP A 334 -18.66 8.01 -11.51
C ASP A 334 -17.71 8.32 -10.33
N GLN A 335 -16.68 9.08 -10.60
CA GLN A 335 -15.67 9.46 -9.62
C GLN A 335 -16.18 10.55 -8.64
N THR A 336 -17.41 11.04 -8.80
CA THR A 336 -18.02 12.05 -7.94
C THR A 336 -18.84 11.47 -6.78
N GLU A 337 -19.13 10.16 -6.76
CA GLU A 337 -19.90 9.49 -5.70
C GLU A 337 -19.26 9.63 -4.34
N ALA A 338 -18.12 9.02 -4.14
CA ALA A 338 -17.31 9.12 -2.94
C ALA A 338 -15.82 8.96 -3.27
N GLN A 339 -14.96 9.53 -2.44
CA GLN A 339 -13.52 9.29 -2.58
C GLN A 339 -13.17 7.89 -2.08
N HIS A 340 -12.56 7.04 -2.91
CA HIS A 340 -12.03 5.76 -2.44
C HIS A 340 -10.87 5.96 -1.45
N LEU A 341 -10.72 5.01 -0.53
CA LEU A 341 -9.73 5.06 0.55
C LEU A 341 -8.46 4.24 0.24
N GLY A 342 -8.30 3.74 -0.99
CA GLY A 342 -7.17 2.91 -1.41
C GLY A 342 -5.81 3.60 -1.22
N LEU A 343 -5.75 4.91 -1.42
CA LEU A 343 -4.57 5.75 -1.17
C LEU A 343 -4.59 6.45 0.20
N GLY A 344 -5.44 5.98 1.12
CA GLY A 344 -5.63 6.61 2.42
C GLY A 344 -6.40 7.93 2.35
N TYR A 345 -6.55 8.58 3.50
CA TYR A 345 -7.25 9.85 3.64
C TYR A 345 -6.67 10.66 4.81
N GLY A 346 -6.93 11.99 4.84
CA GLY A 346 -6.42 12.86 5.91
C GLY A 346 -4.90 13.06 5.84
N ILE A 347 -4.28 13.27 7.01
CA ILE A 347 -2.86 13.65 7.11
C ILE A 347 -1.90 12.56 6.59
N HIS A 348 -2.28 11.29 6.69
CA HIS A 348 -1.53 10.14 6.19
C HIS A 348 -1.96 9.68 4.78
N SER A 349 -2.64 10.51 3.99
CA SER A 349 -2.88 10.20 2.58
C SER A 349 -1.56 9.86 1.87
N CYS A 350 -1.59 8.93 0.92
CA CYS A 350 -0.39 8.38 0.29
C CYS A 350 0.52 9.48 -0.27
N LEU A 351 1.78 9.52 0.17
CA LEU A 351 2.78 10.46 -0.32
C LEU A 351 3.09 10.23 -1.79
N GLY A 352 3.17 8.96 -2.20
CA GLY A 352 3.47 8.52 -3.56
C GLY A 352 2.24 8.43 -4.48
N ALA A 353 1.07 8.97 -4.11
CA ALA A 353 -0.17 8.80 -4.86
C ALA A 353 -0.06 9.15 -6.35
N ALA A 354 0.62 10.26 -6.67
CA ALA A 354 0.83 10.68 -8.05
C ALA A 354 1.77 9.73 -8.82
N LEU A 355 2.82 9.23 -8.16
CA LEU A 355 3.76 8.27 -8.73
C LEU A 355 3.07 6.92 -8.98
N ALA A 356 2.36 6.40 -8.00
CA ALA A 356 1.62 5.12 -8.11
C ALA A 356 0.59 5.16 -9.26
N ARG A 357 -0.13 6.27 -9.43
CA ARG A 357 -1.05 6.45 -10.57
C ARG A 357 -0.32 6.47 -11.90
N MET A 358 0.81 7.16 -11.98
CA MET A 358 1.61 7.21 -13.20
C MET A 358 2.21 5.85 -13.55
N GLU A 359 2.81 5.15 -12.60
CA GLU A 359 3.34 3.80 -12.78
C GLU A 359 2.26 2.83 -13.22
N SER A 360 1.11 2.82 -12.53
CA SER A 360 -0.01 1.93 -12.84
C SER A 360 -0.57 2.19 -14.23
N ARG A 361 -0.74 3.46 -14.61
CA ARG A 361 -1.20 3.82 -15.95
C ARG A 361 -0.24 3.34 -17.01
N ILE A 362 1.05 3.65 -16.90
CA ILE A 362 2.06 3.26 -17.90
C ILE A 362 2.14 1.73 -18.00
N ALA A 363 2.16 1.04 -16.85
CA ALA A 363 2.20 -0.42 -16.81
C ALA A 363 1.00 -1.04 -17.51
N LEU A 364 -0.23 -0.57 -17.24
CA LEU A 364 -1.44 -1.08 -17.88
C LEU A 364 -1.51 -0.77 -19.37
N GLU A 365 -1.11 0.43 -19.79
CA GLU A 365 -1.01 0.79 -21.22
C GLU A 365 -0.08 -0.15 -21.98
N LYS A 366 1.09 -0.46 -21.41
CA LYS A 366 2.06 -1.37 -22.00
C LYS A 366 1.62 -2.83 -21.94
N LEU A 367 0.92 -3.26 -20.88
CA LEU A 367 0.31 -4.59 -20.81
C LEU A 367 -0.79 -4.77 -21.84
N LEU A 368 -1.59 -3.73 -22.16
CA LEU A 368 -2.56 -3.76 -23.25
C LEU A 368 -1.88 -4.04 -24.61
N ASP A 369 -0.70 -3.49 -24.84
CA ASP A 369 0.08 -3.76 -26.05
C ASP A 369 0.70 -5.15 -26.06
N PHE A 370 1.21 -5.61 -24.91
CA PHE A 370 1.91 -6.89 -24.76
C PHE A 370 0.95 -8.10 -24.76
N MET A 371 -0.16 -7.98 -24.00
CA MET A 371 -1.16 -9.05 -23.83
C MET A 371 -2.59 -8.56 -24.12
N PRO A 372 -2.90 -8.11 -25.35
CA PRO A 372 -4.22 -7.58 -25.71
C PRO A 372 -5.34 -8.60 -25.52
N ARG A 373 -5.01 -9.88 -25.55
CA ARG A 373 -5.84 -11.03 -25.18
C ARG A 373 -4.98 -12.03 -24.42
N TYR A 374 -5.48 -12.56 -23.34
CA TYR A 374 -4.76 -13.55 -22.52
C TYR A 374 -5.71 -14.46 -21.76
N GLU A 375 -5.21 -15.58 -21.32
CA GLU A 375 -5.87 -16.52 -20.42
C GLU A 375 -5.03 -16.67 -19.15
N VAL A 376 -5.71 -16.66 -18.01
CA VAL A 376 -5.05 -16.86 -16.69
C VAL A 376 -5.00 -18.35 -16.38
N ASP A 377 -3.83 -18.85 -16.01
CA ASP A 377 -3.68 -20.16 -15.37
C ASP A 377 -4.09 -20.06 -13.90
N TRP A 378 -5.37 -20.33 -13.63
CA TRP A 378 -5.95 -20.20 -12.29
C TRP A 378 -5.32 -21.14 -11.26
N ASP A 379 -4.84 -22.31 -11.66
CA ASP A 379 -4.19 -23.27 -10.77
C ASP A 379 -2.78 -22.81 -10.35
N GLY A 380 -2.14 -22.02 -11.19
CA GLY A 380 -0.85 -21.40 -10.92
C GLY A 380 -0.94 -20.11 -10.11
N CYS A 381 -2.12 -19.51 -9.97
CA CYS A 381 -2.32 -18.28 -9.20
C CYS A 381 -2.12 -18.51 -7.69
N LYS A 382 -1.31 -17.65 -7.06
CA LYS A 382 -1.07 -17.69 -5.61
C LYS A 382 -1.27 -16.33 -4.98
N ARG A 383 -2.02 -16.27 -3.88
CA ARG A 383 -2.14 -15.05 -3.06
C ARG A 383 -0.91 -14.85 -2.19
N VAL A 384 -0.62 -13.61 -1.83
CA VAL A 384 0.33 -13.30 -0.77
C VAL A 384 -0.32 -13.44 0.60
N THR A 385 0.47 -13.83 1.59
CA THR A 385 0.13 -13.77 3.01
C THR A 385 0.99 -12.69 3.65
N MET A 386 0.49 -11.45 3.55
CA MET A 386 1.17 -10.26 4.09
C MET A 386 0.28 -9.57 5.11
N GLN A 387 0.88 -8.83 6.02
CA GLN A 387 0.23 -8.16 7.15
C GLN A 387 -1.08 -7.44 6.78
N ASN A 388 -0.99 -6.30 6.10
CA ASN A 388 -2.14 -5.47 5.71
C ASN A 388 -2.18 -5.19 4.21
N VAL A 389 -1.34 -5.88 3.45
CA VAL A 389 -1.25 -5.80 2.00
C VAL A 389 -1.80 -7.08 1.40
N ALA A 390 -2.79 -6.98 0.53
CA ALA A 390 -3.35 -8.10 -0.21
C ALA A 390 -3.01 -8.00 -1.69
N GLY A 391 -2.98 -9.13 -2.35
CA GLY A 391 -2.73 -9.24 -3.78
C GLY A 391 -2.20 -10.63 -4.15
N TRP A 392 -1.52 -10.69 -5.26
CA TRP A 392 -1.02 -11.93 -5.83
C TRP A 392 0.50 -12.06 -5.70
N LEU A 393 0.96 -13.25 -5.42
CA LEU A 393 2.36 -13.66 -5.51
C LEU A 393 2.69 -14.12 -6.93
N ASN A 394 1.77 -14.87 -7.56
CA ASN A 394 1.87 -15.36 -8.91
C ASN A 394 0.56 -15.13 -9.67
N VAL A 395 0.67 -14.71 -10.91
CA VAL A 395 -0.43 -14.62 -11.88
C VAL A 395 0.11 -15.09 -13.23
N PRO A 396 0.27 -16.41 -13.44
CA PRO A 396 0.71 -16.94 -14.72
C PRO A 396 -0.38 -16.74 -15.77
N VAL A 397 0.00 -16.27 -16.95
CA VAL A 397 -0.90 -16.06 -18.07
C VAL A 397 -0.31 -16.60 -19.37
N LYS A 398 -1.19 -16.96 -20.27
CA LYS A 398 -0.88 -17.25 -21.66
C LYS A 398 -1.36 -16.11 -22.52
N VAL A 399 -0.45 -15.45 -23.22
CA VAL A 399 -0.80 -14.41 -24.17
C VAL A 399 -1.36 -15.05 -25.44
N LEU A 400 -2.54 -14.59 -25.88
CA LEU A 400 -3.19 -15.09 -27.08
C LEU A 400 -2.83 -14.18 -28.27
N ARG A 401 -2.34 -14.79 -29.34
CA ARG A 401 -1.96 -14.12 -30.61
C ARG A 401 -3.16 -13.85 -31.49
#